data_a969d02a42ff8914792d1df6d2e7ecd3
#
_entry.id   a969d02a42ff8914792d1df6d2e7ecd3
#
_cell.length_a   1.000
_cell.length_b   1.000
_cell.length_c   1.000
_cell.angle_alpha   90.00
_cell.angle_beta   90.00
_cell.angle_gamma   90.00
#
_symmetry.space_group_name_H-M   'P 1'
#
loop_
_entity.id
_entity.type
_entity.pdbx_description
1 polymer ?
#
loop_
_entity_poly.entity_id
_entity_poly.type
_entity_poly.pdbx_seq_one_letter_code
_entity_poly.pdbx_strand_id
1 'polypeptide(L)'
;MTARRAIEPTEPRPGFFGRHKAAIAVAVSFAVLLGGGLGAYLVARQQFAGLFSVKDYPGPGEADVTVTVPKGTTLTGIGDLLVAADVVASREAFTRVASQNPEANGIQAGRYLLQTRLPAAEALAMLLDPSHLQRTTFTLREGKWLADHVKVMSKASDLPAKEFEALLKSAKGLDLPSWATG
;
A
#
# COMPACT_ATOMS: atom_id res chain seq x y z
N MET A 1 72.62 -57.03 -52.38
CA MET A 1 71.79 -55.82 -52.48
C MET A 1 70.52 -56.05 -51.67
N THR A 2 70.51 -55.52 -50.43
CA THR A 2 69.47 -55.77 -49.44
C THR A 2 68.62 -54.56 -49.33
N ALA A 3 67.38 -54.61 -49.82
CA ALA A 3 66.45 -53.50 -49.77
C ALA A 3 65.88 -53.36 -48.32
N ARG A 4 66.19 -52.22 -47.67
CA ARG A 4 65.67 -51.85 -46.37
C ARG A 4 64.24 -51.29 -46.58
N ARG A 5 63.25 -52.05 -46.13
CA ARG A 5 61.85 -51.63 -46.10
C ARG A 5 61.67 -50.57 -44.95
N ALA A 6 61.41 -49.39 -45.32
CA ALA A 6 61.06 -48.36 -44.33
C ALA A 6 59.70 -48.67 -43.68
N ILE A 7 59.68 -48.70 -42.37
CA ILE A 7 58.46 -48.83 -41.57
C ILE A 7 57.85 -47.42 -41.43
N GLU A 8 56.74 -47.18 -42.12
CA GLU A 8 55.99 -45.95 -41.91
C GLU A 8 55.35 -45.97 -40.52
N PRO A 9 55.43 -44.86 -39.76
CA PRO A 9 54.73 -44.72 -38.48
C PRO A 9 53.25 -44.63 -38.70
N THR A 10 52.49 -45.59 -38.20
CA THR A 10 51.01 -45.57 -38.20
C THR A 10 50.55 -44.54 -37.21
N GLU A 11 49.96 -43.42 -37.70
CA GLU A 11 49.31 -42.43 -36.86
C GLU A 11 48.15 -43.10 -36.11
N PRO A 12 48.01 -42.84 -34.79
CA PRO A 12 46.88 -43.34 -34.01
C PRO A 12 45.61 -42.68 -34.46
N ARG A 13 44.66 -43.46 -35.00
CA ARG A 13 43.31 -42.97 -35.32
C ARG A 13 42.66 -42.46 -34.07
N PRO A 14 42.09 -41.20 -34.06
CA PRO A 14 41.40 -40.69 -32.89
C PRO A 14 40.21 -41.56 -32.57
N GLY A 15 40.25 -42.24 -31.43
CA GLY A 15 39.19 -43.13 -30.98
C GLY A 15 37.88 -42.35 -30.79
N PHE A 16 36.77 -43.06 -31.00
CA PHE A 16 35.38 -42.56 -30.87
C PHE A 16 35.14 -41.72 -29.61
N PHE A 17 35.84 -41.99 -28.51
CA PHE A 17 35.81 -41.23 -27.24
C PHE A 17 36.46 -39.86 -27.28
N GLY A 18 37.26 -39.51 -28.28
CA GLY A 18 37.89 -38.20 -28.39
C GLY A 18 36.95 -37.09 -28.85
N ARG A 19 35.97 -37.44 -29.67
CA ARG A 19 35.05 -36.49 -30.31
C ARG A 19 33.92 -36.02 -29.39
N HIS A 20 33.59 -36.79 -28.34
CA HIS A 20 32.48 -36.45 -27.42
C HIS A 20 32.94 -35.81 -26.11
N LYS A 21 34.26 -35.83 -25.80
CA LYS A 21 34.79 -35.24 -24.58
C LYS A 21 34.53 -33.72 -24.53
N ALA A 22 34.68 -33.02 -25.64
CA ALA A 22 34.39 -31.58 -25.72
C ALA A 22 32.88 -31.30 -25.58
N ALA A 23 32.03 -32.13 -26.22
CA ALA A 23 30.58 -31.97 -26.09
C ALA A 23 30.08 -32.26 -24.65
N ILE A 24 30.65 -33.30 -24.00
CA ILE A 24 30.32 -33.60 -22.61
C ILE A 24 30.81 -32.48 -21.67
N ALA A 25 32.02 -31.96 -21.87
CA ALA A 25 32.52 -30.83 -21.06
C ALA A 25 31.66 -29.57 -21.21
N VAL A 26 31.24 -29.25 -22.43
CA VAL A 26 30.31 -28.14 -22.69
C VAL A 26 28.94 -28.37 -22.04
N ALA A 27 28.39 -29.59 -22.16
CA ALA A 27 27.10 -29.91 -21.54
C ALA A 27 27.16 -29.86 -20.02
N VAL A 28 28.22 -30.33 -19.39
CA VAL A 28 28.44 -30.25 -17.93
C VAL A 28 28.62 -28.80 -17.50
N SER A 29 29.39 -27.98 -18.24
CA SER A 29 29.54 -26.58 -17.96
C SER A 29 28.20 -25.82 -18.04
N PHE A 30 27.38 -26.14 -19.04
CA PHE A 30 26.02 -25.56 -19.20
C PHE A 30 25.10 -26.01 -18.07
N ALA A 31 25.16 -27.27 -17.67
CA ALA A 31 24.35 -27.78 -16.54
C ALA A 31 24.76 -27.13 -15.21
N VAL A 32 26.05 -26.89 -14.98
CA VAL A 32 26.57 -26.21 -13.79
C VAL A 32 26.18 -24.73 -13.81
N LEU A 33 26.26 -24.06 -14.96
CA LEU A 33 25.85 -22.64 -15.09
C LEU A 33 24.35 -22.50 -14.93
N LEU A 34 23.53 -23.33 -15.52
CA LEU A 34 22.08 -23.29 -15.38
C LEU A 34 21.64 -23.71 -13.99
N GLY A 35 22.18 -24.80 -13.44
CA GLY A 35 21.85 -25.28 -12.11
C GLY A 35 22.35 -24.35 -11.00
N GLY A 36 23.59 -23.85 -11.13
CA GLY A 36 24.16 -22.87 -10.21
C GLY A 36 23.48 -21.52 -10.31
N GLY A 37 23.18 -21.05 -11.53
CA GLY A 37 22.45 -19.80 -11.76
C GLY A 37 21.01 -19.85 -11.21
N LEU A 38 20.29 -20.95 -11.46
CA LEU A 38 18.95 -21.14 -10.93
C LEU A 38 18.95 -21.29 -9.40
N GLY A 39 19.90 -22.05 -8.85
CA GLY A 39 20.06 -22.18 -7.40
C GLY A 39 20.38 -20.84 -6.73
N ALA A 40 21.34 -20.08 -7.28
CA ALA A 40 21.67 -18.75 -6.80
C ALA A 40 20.48 -17.79 -6.91
N TYR A 41 19.72 -17.85 -8.01
CA TYR A 41 18.49 -17.06 -8.20
C TYR A 41 17.42 -17.41 -7.16
N LEU A 42 17.18 -18.68 -6.87
CA LEU A 42 16.19 -19.11 -5.87
C LEU A 42 16.60 -18.72 -4.46
N VAL A 43 17.89 -18.87 -4.11
CA VAL A 43 18.42 -18.42 -2.81
C VAL A 43 18.38 -16.89 -2.69
N ALA A 44 18.79 -16.17 -3.73
CA ALA A 44 18.71 -14.71 -3.77
C ALA A 44 17.26 -14.25 -3.62
N ARG A 45 16.32 -14.84 -4.35
CA ARG A 45 14.90 -14.52 -4.24
C ARG A 45 14.36 -14.70 -2.82
N GLN A 46 14.76 -15.76 -2.10
CA GLN A 46 14.37 -15.99 -0.71
C GLN A 46 15.00 -14.97 0.24
N GLN A 47 16.28 -14.66 0.06
CA GLN A 47 16.99 -13.67 0.89
C GLN A 47 16.47 -12.25 0.65
N PHE A 48 16.15 -11.90 -0.60
CA PHE A 48 15.64 -10.56 -0.94
C PHE A 48 14.13 -10.42 -0.70
N ALA A 49 13.35 -11.49 -0.66
CA ALA A 49 11.92 -11.44 -0.36
C ALA A 49 11.63 -10.80 1.02
N GLY A 50 12.50 -11.05 2.00
CA GLY A 50 12.40 -10.43 3.33
C GLY A 50 12.73 -8.94 3.37
N LEU A 51 13.61 -8.45 2.46
CA LEU A 51 14.00 -7.03 2.41
C LEU A 51 12.92 -6.15 1.77
N PHE A 52 12.00 -6.73 0.98
CA PHE A 52 10.87 -6.05 0.34
C PHE A 52 9.53 -6.44 0.95
N SER A 53 9.51 -7.20 2.06
CA SER A 53 8.29 -7.47 2.78
C SER A 53 7.85 -6.19 3.49
N VAL A 54 6.80 -5.57 2.99
CA VAL A 54 6.17 -4.45 3.66
C VAL A 54 5.56 -4.96 4.96
N LYS A 55 5.96 -4.36 6.07
CA LYS A 55 5.43 -4.72 7.38
C LYS A 55 3.93 -4.45 7.41
N ASP A 56 3.15 -5.47 7.67
CA ASP A 56 1.70 -5.39 7.83
C ASP A 56 1.27 -6.20 9.07
N TYR A 57 0.13 -5.86 9.65
CA TYR A 57 -0.41 -6.62 10.76
C TYR A 57 -1.15 -7.86 10.26
N PRO A 58 -1.08 -8.98 10.98
CA PRO A 58 -1.77 -10.22 10.58
C PRO A 58 -3.28 -10.18 10.86
N GLY A 59 -3.78 -9.15 11.62
CA GLY A 59 -5.16 -9.09 12.10
C GLY A 59 -5.48 -10.12 13.19
N PRO A 60 -6.72 -10.23 13.63
CA PRO A 60 -7.79 -9.23 13.55
C PRO A 60 -7.46 -7.99 14.39
N GLY A 61 -8.19 -6.89 14.23
CA GLY A 61 -8.02 -5.67 15.03
C GLY A 61 -8.21 -5.91 16.55
N GLU A 62 -7.63 -5.04 17.37
CA GLU A 62 -7.64 -5.21 18.83
C GLU A 62 -8.60 -4.25 19.55
N ALA A 63 -8.46 -2.95 19.34
CA ALA A 63 -9.21 -1.93 20.06
C ALA A 63 -9.77 -0.87 19.10
N ASP A 64 -10.93 -0.34 19.44
CA ASP A 64 -11.54 0.72 18.66
C ASP A 64 -10.75 2.03 18.80
N VAL A 65 -10.50 2.69 17.67
CA VAL A 65 -9.81 3.97 17.60
C VAL A 65 -10.51 4.89 16.60
N THR A 66 -10.59 6.17 16.95
CA THR A 66 -11.14 7.17 16.02
C THR A 66 -10.03 7.88 15.27
N VAL A 67 -10.06 7.78 13.94
CA VAL A 67 -9.13 8.46 13.05
C VAL A 67 -9.85 9.57 12.30
N THR A 68 -9.28 10.78 12.30
CA THR A 68 -9.83 11.90 11.56
C THR A 68 -9.04 12.09 10.28
N VAL A 69 -9.73 12.02 9.13
CA VAL A 69 -9.16 12.27 7.80
C VAL A 69 -9.56 13.72 7.38
N PRO A 70 -8.62 14.68 7.33
CA PRO A 70 -8.88 16.03 6.87
C PRO A 70 -9.26 16.09 5.39
N LYS A 71 -9.99 17.14 5.00
CA LYS A 71 -10.33 17.36 3.58
C LYS A 71 -9.06 17.61 2.75
N GLY A 72 -8.95 16.93 1.61
CA GLY A 72 -7.82 17.06 0.69
C GLY A 72 -6.59 16.22 1.08
N THR A 73 -6.69 15.34 2.07
CA THR A 73 -5.61 14.42 2.42
C THR A 73 -5.39 13.41 1.28
N THR A 74 -4.14 13.23 0.88
CA THR A 74 -3.75 12.20 -0.12
C THR A 74 -3.80 10.80 0.48
N LEU A 75 -3.82 9.75 -0.36
CA LEU A 75 -3.73 8.35 0.11
C LEU A 75 -2.48 8.11 0.98
N THR A 76 -1.36 8.72 0.63
CA THR A 76 -0.13 8.66 1.44
C THR A 76 -0.34 9.32 2.81
N GLY A 77 -0.97 10.49 2.84
CA GLY A 77 -1.31 11.18 4.08
C GLY A 77 -2.30 10.40 4.96
N ILE A 78 -3.28 9.72 4.35
CA ILE A 78 -4.17 8.80 5.07
C ILE A 78 -3.35 7.67 5.70
N GLY A 79 -2.40 7.08 4.94
CA GLY A 79 -1.49 6.07 5.48
C GLY A 79 -0.70 6.54 6.69
N ASP A 80 -0.19 7.80 6.68
CA ASP A 80 0.52 8.37 7.84
C ASP A 80 -0.41 8.53 9.07
N LEU A 81 -1.66 8.96 8.86
CA LEU A 81 -2.64 9.05 9.95
C LEU A 81 -2.98 7.69 10.55
N LEU A 82 -3.12 6.66 9.71
CA LEU A 82 -3.39 5.29 10.14
C LEU A 82 -2.23 4.68 10.93
N VAL A 83 -0.98 4.94 10.52
CA VAL A 83 0.22 4.53 11.27
C VAL A 83 0.29 5.27 12.61
N ALA A 84 0.04 6.58 12.64
CA ALA A 84 0.06 7.36 13.87
C ALA A 84 -1.00 6.90 14.90
N ALA A 85 -2.11 6.34 14.41
CA ALA A 85 -3.18 5.77 15.24
C ALA A 85 -3.01 4.27 15.53
N ASP A 86 -1.87 3.65 15.15
CA ASP A 86 -1.58 2.21 15.27
C ASP A 86 -2.63 1.31 14.59
N VAL A 87 -3.30 1.82 13.57
CA VAL A 87 -4.28 1.05 12.78
C VAL A 87 -3.58 0.10 11.81
N VAL A 88 -2.56 0.58 11.09
CA VAL A 88 -1.76 -0.21 10.15
C VAL A 88 -0.28 -0.20 10.54
N ALA A 89 0.43 -1.27 10.21
CA ALA A 89 1.83 -1.44 10.59
C ALA A 89 2.79 -0.55 9.79
N SER A 90 2.41 -0.15 8.58
CA SER A 90 3.22 0.75 7.76
C SER A 90 2.38 1.49 6.72
N ARG A 91 2.80 2.72 6.39
CA ARG A 91 2.22 3.52 5.32
C ARG A 91 2.31 2.80 3.96
N GLU A 92 3.44 2.12 3.74
CA GLU A 92 3.72 1.40 2.50
C GLU A 92 2.74 0.24 2.28
N ALA A 93 2.33 -0.46 3.35
CA ALA A 93 1.31 -1.51 3.28
C ALA A 93 -0.02 -0.91 2.82
N PHE A 94 -0.46 0.16 3.47
CA PHE A 94 -1.71 0.82 3.13
C PHE A 94 -1.70 1.40 1.72
N THR A 95 -0.68 2.18 1.35
CA THR A 95 -0.61 2.81 0.02
C THR A 95 -0.52 1.79 -1.11
N ARG A 96 0.13 0.64 -0.91
CA ARG A 96 0.17 -0.45 -1.87
C ARG A 96 -1.22 -1.01 -2.14
N VAL A 97 -1.99 -1.32 -1.10
CA VAL A 97 -3.35 -1.85 -1.23
C VAL A 97 -4.28 -0.79 -1.82
N ALA A 98 -4.20 0.44 -1.34
CA ALA A 98 -5.01 1.55 -1.81
C ALA A 98 -4.76 1.87 -3.30
N SER A 99 -3.51 1.82 -3.77
CA SER A 99 -3.19 2.07 -5.18
C SER A 99 -3.71 1.00 -6.14
N GLN A 100 -3.99 -0.21 -5.64
CA GLN A 100 -4.55 -1.31 -6.43
C GLN A 100 -6.10 -1.30 -6.45
N ASN A 101 -6.72 -0.48 -5.59
CA ASN A 101 -8.17 -0.36 -5.51
C ASN A 101 -8.64 0.98 -6.08
N PRO A 102 -9.38 0.99 -7.22
CA PRO A 102 -9.91 2.21 -7.81
C PRO A 102 -10.82 3.03 -6.88
N GLU A 103 -11.51 2.36 -5.95
CA GLU A 103 -12.43 2.98 -5.00
C GLU A 103 -11.70 3.77 -3.90
N ALA A 104 -10.40 3.53 -3.69
CA ALA A 104 -9.61 4.20 -2.66
C ALA A 104 -9.60 5.74 -2.81
N ASN A 105 -9.78 6.25 -4.02
CA ASN A 105 -9.94 7.70 -4.27
C ASN A 105 -11.27 8.26 -3.77
N GLY A 106 -12.24 7.38 -3.45
CA GLY A 106 -13.55 7.74 -2.91
C GLY A 106 -13.57 7.89 -1.38
N ILE A 107 -12.45 7.69 -0.68
CA ILE A 107 -12.37 7.89 0.77
C ILE A 107 -12.72 9.35 1.10
N GLN A 108 -13.77 9.53 1.89
CA GLN A 108 -14.28 10.84 2.26
C GLN A 108 -13.49 11.42 3.43
N ALA A 109 -13.42 12.76 3.50
CA ALA A 109 -12.96 13.43 4.71
C ALA A 109 -13.98 13.24 5.83
N GLY A 110 -13.51 12.98 7.06
CA GLY A 110 -14.37 12.76 8.21
C GLY A 110 -13.70 11.99 9.33
N ARG A 111 -14.50 11.62 10.32
CA ARG A 111 -14.06 10.82 11.45
C ARG A 111 -14.49 9.37 11.23
N TYR A 112 -13.55 8.46 11.30
CA TYR A 112 -13.77 7.02 11.12
C TYR A 112 -13.55 6.28 12.43
N LEU A 113 -14.45 5.38 12.76
CA LEU A 113 -14.26 4.41 13.83
C LEU A 113 -13.59 3.18 13.22
N LEU A 114 -12.35 2.97 13.54
CA LEU A 114 -11.51 1.87 13.05
C LEU A 114 -11.03 1.02 14.23
N GLN A 115 -10.28 -0.03 13.95
CA GLN A 115 -9.62 -0.83 14.96
C GLN A 115 -8.09 -0.71 14.81
N THR A 116 -7.38 -0.81 15.93
CA THR A 116 -5.92 -0.88 15.93
C THR A 116 -5.44 -2.23 15.40
N ARG A 117 -4.22 -2.27 14.82
CA ARG A 117 -3.52 -3.47 14.35
C ARG A 117 -4.27 -4.28 13.31
N LEU A 118 -4.90 -3.58 12.38
CA LEU A 118 -5.56 -4.20 11.22
C LEU A 118 -4.57 -4.47 10.08
N PRO A 119 -4.81 -5.52 9.27
CA PRO A 119 -4.22 -5.62 7.95
C PRO A 119 -4.61 -4.39 7.11
N ALA A 120 -3.68 -3.93 6.27
CA ALA A 120 -3.92 -2.74 5.42
C ALA A 120 -5.16 -2.89 4.51
N ALA A 121 -5.45 -4.11 4.05
CA ALA A 121 -6.62 -4.39 3.24
C ALA A 121 -7.94 -4.22 4.02
N GLU A 122 -7.98 -4.66 5.27
CA GLU A 122 -9.15 -4.51 6.14
C GLU A 122 -9.34 -3.04 6.55
N ALA A 123 -8.24 -2.34 6.88
CA ALA A 123 -8.29 -0.91 7.17
C ALA A 123 -8.85 -0.11 5.97
N LEU A 124 -8.46 -0.45 4.74
CA LEU A 124 -9.02 0.16 3.54
C LEU A 124 -10.51 -0.17 3.37
N ALA A 125 -10.91 -1.43 3.59
CA ALA A 125 -12.31 -1.82 3.49
C ALA A 125 -13.19 -1.04 4.48
N MET A 126 -12.74 -0.87 5.74
CA MET A 126 -13.44 -0.07 6.74
C MET A 126 -13.52 1.42 6.36
N LEU A 127 -12.49 1.99 5.72
CA LEU A 127 -12.50 3.38 5.23
C LEU A 127 -13.46 3.59 4.05
N LEU A 128 -13.70 2.55 3.26
CA LEU A 128 -14.65 2.60 2.14
C LEU A 128 -16.09 2.33 2.56
N ASP A 129 -16.29 1.68 3.71
CA ASP A 129 -17.62 1.42 4.25
C ASP A 129 -18.17 2.67 4.97
N PRO A 130 -19.29 3.24 4.48
CA PRO A 130 -19.92 4.41 5.10
C PRO A 130 -20.39 4.20 6.56
N SER A 131 -20.53 2.95 7.01
CA SER A 131 -20.95 2.63 8.39
C SER A 131 -19.89 3.00 9.43
N HIS A 132 -18.61 2.98 9.03
CA HIS A 132 -17.48 3.39 9.87
C HIS A 132 -17.25 4.90 9.91
N LEU A 133 -17.86 5.65 8.97
CA LEU A 133 -17.80 7.11 8.95
C LEU A 133 -18.75 7.69 9.99
N GLN A 134 -18.21 8.27 11.05
CA GLN A 134 -18.98 8.95 12.08
C GLN A 134 -19.56 10.26 11.51
N ARG A 135 -20.83 10.25 11.19
CA ARG A 135 -21.56 11.43 10.71
C ARG A 135 -22.30 12.08 11.87
N THR A 136 -21.99 13.33 12.13
CA THR A 136 -22.81 14.14 13.03
C THR A 136 -24.04 14.63 12.27
N THR A 137 -25.20 14.07 12.57
CA THR A 137 -26.47 14.48 11.97
C THR A 137 -27.25 15.32 12.96
N PHE A 138 -27.69 16.48 12.51
CA PHE A 138 -28.58 17.33 13.31
C PHE A 138 -29.76 17.78 12.45
N THR A 139 -30.91 17.90 13.08
CA THR A 139 -32.15 18.35 12.42
C THR A 139 -32.39 19.82 12.77
N LEU A 140 -32.36 20.68 11.77
CA LEU A 140 -32.77 22.07 11.90
C LEU A 140 -34.26 22.16 11.59
N ARG A 141 -35.06 22.66 12.54
CA ARG A 141 -36.46 22.89 12.33
C ARG A 141 -36.66 24.28 11.71
N GLU A 142 -37.46 24.36 10.65
CA GLU A 142 -37.83 25.61 10.02
C GLU A 142 -38.56 26.55 11.02
N GLY A 143 -38.43 27.85 10.79
CA GLY A 143 -39.10 28.86 11.63
C GLY A 143 -38.47 29.13 13.01
N LYS A 144 -37.27 28.57 13.27
CA LYS A 144 -36.50 28.90 14.48
C LYS A 144 -35.49 30.00 14.22
N TRP A 145 -35.17 30.76 15.28
CA TRP A 145 -34.15 31.81 15.21
C TRP A 145 -32.74 31.22 14.97
N LEU A 146 -31.90 31.99 14.31
CA LEU A 146 -30.51 31.58 14.03
C LEU A 146 -29.76 31.16 15.30
N ALA A 147 -29.97 31.84 16.41
CA ALA A 147 -29.38 31.52 17.71
C ALA A 147 -29.77 30.12 18.21
N ASP A 148 -30.98 29.64 17.91
CA ASP A 148 -31.43 28.30 18.28
C ASP A 148 -30.76 27.27 17.40
N HIS A 149 -30.57 27.57 16.11
CA HIS A 149 -29.79 26.67 15.18
C HIS A 149 -28.33 26.57 15.63
N VAL A 150 -27.69 27.67 16.03
CA VAL A 150 -26.33 27.69 16.58
C VAL A 150 -26.22 26.79 17.82
N LYS A 151 -27.19 26.83 18.72
CA LYS A 151 -27.23 25.96 19.90
C LYS A 151 -27.33 24.47 19.51
N VAL A 152 -28.16 24.14 18.54
CA VAL A 152 -28.30 22.74 18.06
C VAL A 152 -27.01 22.26 17.40
N MET A 153 -26.39 23.08 16.54
CA MET A 153 -25.13 22.77 15.88
C MET A 153 -23.98 22.64 16.88
N SER A 154 -23.88 23.58 17.85
CA SER A 154 -22.87 23.53 18.91
C SER A 154 -22.97 22.24 19.76
N LYS A 155 -24.20 21.86 20.14
CA LYS A 155 -24.42 20.64 20.91
C LYS A 155 -24.10 19.34 20.12
N ALA A 156 -24.32 19.39 18.81
CA ALA A 156 -24.09 18.22 17.94
C ALA A 156 -22.63 18.06 17.48
N SER A 157 -21.84 19.14 17.43
CA SER A 157 -20.48 19.15 16.87
C SER A 157 -19.37 19.23 17.92
N ASP A 158 -19.70 19.27 19.21
CA ASP A 158 -18.75 19.50 20.32
C ASP A 158 -17.96 20.83 20.22
N LEU A 159 -18.37 21.75 19.30
CA LEU A 159 -17.77 23.06 19.14
C LEU A 159 -18.53 24.10 19.98
N PRO A 160 -17.81 25.00 20.65
CA PRO A 160 -18.48 26.07 21.45
C PRO A 160 -19.31 27.01 20.56
N ALA A 161 -20.49 27.40 21.03
CA ALA A 161 -21.40 28.28 20.29
C ALA A 161 -20.74 29.59 19.81
N LYS A 162 -19.75 30.12 20.58
CA LYS A 162 -18.97 31.30 20.23
C LYS A 162 -18.23 31.21 18.91
N GLU A 163 -17.74 29.99 18.54
CA GLU A 163 -17.05 29.78 17.27
C GLU A 163 -18.04 29.89 16.09
N PHE A 164 -19.24 29.32 16.24
CA PHE A 164 -20.30 29.47 15.24
C PHE A 164 -20.73 30.93 15.10
N GLU A 165 -20.92 31.66 16.21
CA GLU A 165 -21.27 33.08 16.19
C GLU A 165 -20.17 33.94 15.54
N ALA A 166 -18.89 33.60 15.77
CA ALA A 166 -17.78 34.28 15.12
C ALA A 166 -17.77 34.07 13.61
N LEU A 167 -18.03 32.83 13.14
CA LEU A 167 -18.15 32.52 11.72
C LEU A 167 -19.34 33.22 11.08
N LEU A 168 -20.49 33.32 11.76
CA LEU A 168 -21.67 34.01 11.27
C LEU A 168 -21.50 35.54 11.20
N LYS A 169 -20.68 36.12 12.08
CA LYS A 169 -20.34 37.55 12.06
C LYS A 169 -19.33 37.92 10.98
N SER A 170 -18.44 36.99 10.67
CA SER A 170 -17.44 37.16 9.60
C SER A 170 -17.87 36.40 8.36
N ALA A 171 -18.71 36.92 7.50
CA ALA A 171 -19.08 36.27 6.24
C ALA A 171 -17.85 35.88 5.33
N LYS A 172 -16.63 36.21 5.76
CA LYS A 172 -15.37 35.85 5.16
C LYS A 172 -15.11 34.34 5.37
N GLY A 173 -15.17 33.58 4.29
CA GLY A 173 -14.91 32.11 4.28
C GLY A 173 -16.17 31.27 4.09
N LEU A 174 -17.34 31.88 4.07
CA LEU A 174 -18.54 31.26 3.53
C LEU A 174 -18.63 31.70 2.07
N ASP A 175 -18.56 30.77 1.14
CA ASP A 175 -18.79 31.00 -0.30
C ASP A 175 -20.29 31.38 -0.52
N LEU A 176 -20.67 32.50 0.03
CA LEU A 176 -22.04 32.99 -0.09
C LEU A 176 -22.23 33.67 -1.46
N PRO A 177 -23.35 33.41 -2.14
CA PRO A 177 -23.72 34.15 -3.33
C PRO A 177 -23.82 35.67 -3.03
N SER A 178 -23.52 36.49 -4.04
CA SER A 178 -23.49 37.98 -3.89
C SER A 178 -24.77 38.61 -3.33
N TRP A 179 -25.92 37.94 -3.51
CA TRP A 179 -27.21 38.39 -2.98
C TRP A 179 -27.37 38.10 -1.47
N ALA A 180 -26.53 37.24 -0.88
CA ALA A 180 -26.59 36.88 0.54
C ALA A 180 -25.60 37.67 1.42
N THR A 181 -24.80 38.58 0.83
CA THR A 181 -23.77 39.37 1.50
C THR A 181 -24.17 40.85 1.68
N GLY A 182 -25.44 41.22 1.43
CA GLY A 182 -25.98 42.55 1.58
C GLY A 182 -26.45 42.88 2.98
#